data_faac6296f4c135a22bfdb3e00181f636
#
_entry.id   faac6296f4c135a22bfdb3e00181f636
#
_cell.length_a   1.000
_cell.length_b   1.000
_cell.length_c   1.000
_cell.angle_alpha   90.00
_cell.angle_beta   90.00
_cell.angle_gamma   90.00
#
_symmetry.space_group_name_H-M   'P 1'
#
loop_
_entity.id
_entity.type
_entity.pdbx_description
1 polymer ?
#
loop_
_entity_poly.entity_id
_entity_poly.type
_entity_poly.pdbx_seq_one_letter_code
_entity_poly.pdbx_strand_id
1 'polypeptide(L)'
;MATAPSVWTPPEWNAPEETREELVPLEWRGLRYTCRLVTSDRPPVTEPLLLLGGALQDMYAWPRLERRLSAHMPLVFVDLPGVGTADDLPAEQGFDALAEAALVVTDRLGFDRINLLGASYGAPIAYRAALSRPARVARLVLAGATHRMNPRLVSDCEQVWSARAALADDIDGTLSDSGTHEIAGRAVATLLNTARRDQVSQAATVARLLHRQFARITPAAARRHAVCHRRLLASDPLPAERIDAVRALVFTGEHDDVSTPDENRAVAAAIAESTFLLVRDADHMVHLEREAEYADLILRFLTDLPLDDLPYTTAPERPGARR
;
A
#
# COMPACT_ATOMS: atom_id res chain seq x y z
N MET A 1 -24.30 22.88 -25.07
CA MET A 1 -23.57 21.71 -25.62
C MET A 1 -22.54 21.31 -24.59
N ALA A 2 -22.72 20.20 -23.89
CA ALA A 2 -21.73 19.70 -22.98
C ALA A 2 -20.54 19.18 -23.81
N THR A 3 -19.35 19.74 -23.61
CA THR A 3 -18.11 19.21 -24.17
C THR A 3 -17.91 17.80 -23.63
N ALA A 4 -17.70 16.83 -24.52
CA ALA A 4 -17.32 15.49 -24.10
C ALA A 4 -16.13 15.59 -23.13
N PRO A 5 -16.11 14.81 -22.04
CA PRO A 5 -14.97 14.82 -21.14
C PRO A 5 -13.71 14.50 -21.93
N SER A 6 -12.69 15.35 -21.80
CA SER A 6 -11.38 15.10 -22.41
C SER A 6 -10.89 13.75 -21.92
N VAL A 7 -10.63 12.82 -22.83
CA VAL A 7 -10.01 11.54 -22.47
C VAL A 7 -8.65 11.87 -21.89
N TRP A 8 -8.48 11.62 -20.58
CA TRP A 8 -7.19 11.78 -19.95
C TRP A 8 -6.18 10.81 -20.59
N THR A 9 -5.08 11.36 -21.03
CA THR A 9 -3.98 10.58 -21.57
C THR A 9 -2.90 10.53 -20.49
N PRO A 10 -2.42 9.35 -20.09
CA PRO A 10 -1.30 9.25 -19.17
C PRO A 10 -0.13 10.09 -19.70
N PRO A 11 0.63 10.78 -18.83
CA PRO A 11 1.87 11.40 -19.25
C PRO A 11 2.75 10.38 -19.97
N GLU A 12 3.50 10.82 -20.98
CA GLU A 12 4.52 9.96 -21.57
C GLU A 12 5.55 9.64 -20.51
N TRP A 13 5.45 8.42 -19.96
CA TRP A 13 6.39 7.91 -18.98
C TRP A 13 7.67 7.48 -19.73
N ASN A 14 8.55 8.44 -19.96
CA ASN A 14 9.87 8.12 -20.50
C ASN A 14 10.63 7.33 -19.43
N ALA A 15 10.61 6.00 -19.54
CA ALA A 15 11.43 5.16 -18.70
C ALA A 15 12.89 5.64 -18.76
N PRO A 16 13.66 5.56 -17.67
CA PRO A 16 15.08 5.87 -17.70
C PRO A 16 15.79 4.90 -18.66
N GLU A 17 16.88 5.34 -19.28
CA GLU A 17 17.66 4.48 -20.18
C GLU A 17 18.35 3.35 -19.40
N GLU A 18 18.78 3.67 -18.18
CA GLU A 18 19.37 2.69 -17.26
C GLU A 18 18.81 2.83 -15.86
N THR A 19 18.49 1.70 -15.24
CA THR A 19 18.21 1.60 -13.80
C THR A 19 19.26 0.72 -13.13
N ARG A 20 19.64 1.08 -11.92
CA ARG A 20 20.52 0.27 -11.05
C ARG A 20 19.72 -0.21 -9.87
N GLU A 21 19.92 -1.46 -9.54
CA GLU A 21 19.29 -2.11 -8.39
C GLU A 21 20.36 -2.52 -7.39
N GLU A 22 20.12 -2.24 -6.11
CA GLU A 22 20.95 -2.66 -5.00
C GLU A 22 20.08 -3.30 -3.91
N LEU A 23 20.46 -4.51 -3.48
CA LEU A 23 19.87 -5.16 -2.33
C LEU A 23 20.69 -4.83 -1.09
N VAL A 24 20.07 -4.14 -0.14
CA VAL A 24 20.74 -3.68 1.08
C VAL A 24 20.22 -4.49 2.28
N PRO A 25 21.10 -5.29 2.90
CA PRO A 25 20.75 -6.02 4.11
C PRO A 25 20.62 -5.06 5.30
N LEU A 26 19.63 -5.33 6.11
CA LEU A 26 19.21 -4.54 7.26
C LEU A 26 19.04 -5.44 8.48
N GLU A 27 19.18 -4.85 9.65
CA GLU A 27 18.90 -5.49 10.92
C GLU A 27 18.21 -4.49 11.86
N TRP A 28 17.16 -4.94 12.54
CA TRP A 28 16.47 -4.21 13.59
C TRP A 28 16.14 -5.14 14.74
N ARG A 29 16.66 -4.85 15.93
CA ARG A 29 16.49 -5.66 17.15
C ARG A 29 16.82 -7.15 16.95
N GLY A 30 17.86 -7.47 16.17
CA GLY A 30 18.28 -8.83 15.85
C GLY A 30 17.46 -9.51 14.74
N LEU A 31 16.44 -8.85 14.18
CA LEU A 31 15.68 -9.35 13.04
C LEU A 31 16.31 -8.84 11.74
N ARG A 32 16.60 -9.77 10.83
CA ARG A 32 17.20 -9.48 9.52
C ARG A 32 16.10 -9.28 8.48
N TYR A 33 16.29 -8.30 7.63
CA TYR A 33 15.42 -8.00 6.52
C TYR A 33 16.20 -7.31 5.40
N THR A 34 15.55 -7.00 4.29
CA THR A 34 16.23 -6.46 3.11
C THR A 34 15.38 -5.35 2.49
N CYS A 35 16.03 -4.30 2.02
CA CYS A 35 15.42 -3.37 1.10
C CYS A 35 16.10 -3.44 -0.26
N ARG A 36 15.34 -3.08 -1.28
CA ARG A 36 15.76 -2.95 -2.67
C ARG A 36 15.73 -1.48 -3.05
N LEU A 37 16.91 -0.91 -3.28
CA LEU A 37 17.08 0.45 -3.76
C LEU A 37 17.17 0.42 -5.29
N VAL A 38 16.29 1.17 -5.95
CA VAL A 38 16.29 1.37 -7.40
C VAL A 38 16.61 2.83 -7.68
N THR A 39 17.66 3.06 -8.44
CA THR A 39 18.10 4.39 -8.90
C THR A 39 18.16 4.44 -10.41
N SER A 40 18.09 5.62 -11.00
CA SER A 40 18.28 5.81 -12.44
C SER A 40 19.45 6.76 -12.73
N ASP A 41 19.81 6.87 -13.99
CA ASP A 41 20.80 7.79 -14.52
C ASP A 41 20.33 9.26 -14.51
N ARG A 42 19.04 9.49 -14.23
CA ARG A 42 18.44 10.83 -14.20
C ARG A 42 18.56 11.48 -12.82
N PRO A 43 18.83 12.79 -12.75
CA PRO A 43 18.80 13.51 -11.49
C PRO A 43 17.40 13.46 -10.88
N PRO A 44 17.27 13.17 -9.57
CA PRO A 44 15.98 13.12 -8.90
C PRO A 44 15.32 14.49 -8.82
N VAL A 45 14.00 14.55 -8.97
CA VAL A 45 13.21 15.78 -8.88
C VAL A 45 12.54 15.97 -7.51
N THR A 46 12.64 14.97 -6.64
CA THR A 46 12.12 14.98 -5.27
C THR A 46 12.91 13.99 -4.41
N GLU A 47 12.67 13.98 -3.10
CA GLU A 47 13.28 13.05 -2.15
C GLU A 47 12.97 11.59 -2.51
N PRO A 48 13.84 10.64 -2.08
CA PRO A 48 13.60 9.22 -2.30
C PRO A 48 12.24 8.77 -1.76
N LEU A 49 11.60 7.82 -2.43
CA LEU A 49 10.31 7.25 -2.02
C LEU A 49 10.52 5.88 -1.37
N LEU A 50 10.26 5.77 -0.06
CA LEU A 50 10.13 4.49 0.63
C LEU A 50 8.69 3.99 0.52
N LEU A 51 8.53 2.80 -0.04
CA LEU A 51 7.26 2.17 -0.31
C LEU A 51 7.02 1.01 0.68
N LEU A 52 5.95 1.15 1.44
CA LEU A 52 5.47 0.17 2.42
C LEU A 52 4.20 -0.47 1.87
N GLY A 53 4.35 -1.72 1.43
CA GLY A 53 3.30 -2.44 0.71
C GLY A 53 2.14 -2.92 1.57
N GLY A 54 1.09 -3.37 0.91
CA GLY A 54 -0.03 -4.07 1.53
C GLY A 54 0.35 -5.47 2.01
N ALA A 55 -0.58 -6.14 2.67
CA ALA A 55 -0.33 -7.39 3.40
C ALA A 55 0.27 -8.56 2.57
N LEU A 56 0.20 -8.53 1.26
CA LEU A 56 0.71 -9.59 0.36
C LEU A 56 1.82 -9.10 -0.57
N GLN A 57 2.31 -7.91 -0.35
CA GLN A 57 3.20 -7.24 -1.26
C GLN A 57 4.61 -7.25 -0.69
N ASP A 58 5.48 -8.00 -1.31
CA ASP A 58 6.92 -7.97 -1.09
C ASP A 58 7.58 -6.83 -1.87
N MET A 59 8.90 -6.71 -1.74
CA MET A 59 9.68 -5.67 -2.42
C MET A 59 9.68 -5.75 -3.95
N TYR A 60 9.10 -6.79 -4.55
CA TYR A 60 8.96 -6.98 -6.00
C TYR A 60 7.52 -6.82 -6.50
N ALA A 61 6.58 -6.52 -5.63
CA ALA A 61 5.16 -6.45 -5.98
C ALA A 61 4.76 -5.24 -6.84
N TRP A 62 5.67 -4.29 -7.11
CA TRP A 62 5.38 -2.99 -7.70
C TRP A 62 6.04 -2.68 -9.05
N PRO A 63 6.18 -3.64 -10.01
CA PRO A 63 6.98 -3.44 -11.21
C PRO A 63 6.44 -2.32 -12.14
N ARG A 64 5.14 -2.06 -12.10
CA ARG A 64 4.51 -1.01 -12.92
C ARG A 64 4.75 0.38 -12.34
N LEU A 65 4.62 0.52 -11.01
CA LEU A 65 4.91 1.77 -10.30
C LEU A 65 6.40 2.12 -10.41
N GLU A 66 7.26 1.14 -10.21
CA GLU A 66 8.72 1.27 -10.37
C GLU A 66 9.09 1.84 -11.74
N ARG A 67 8.61 1.22 -12.81
CA ARG A 67 8.87 1.68 -14.19
C ARG A 67 8.43 3.12 -14.45
N ARG A 68 7.37 3.58 -13.77
CA ARG A 68 6.84 4.94 -13.93
C ARG A 68 7.56 5.97 -13.10
N LEU A 69 7.99 5.62 -11.88
CA LEU A 69 8.54 6.59 -10.93
C LEU A 69 10.06 6.61 -10.87
N SER A 70 10.76 5.54 -11.30
CA SER A 70 12.22 5.44 -11.19
C SER A 70 13.00 6.51 -11.96
N ALA A 71 12.39 7.10 -13.01
CA ALA A 71 12.97 8.23 -13.74
C ALA A 71 12.92 9.56 -12.96
N HIS A 72 12.16 9.64 -11.87
CA HIS A 72 11.87 10.88 -11.15
C HIS A 72 12.52 10.94 -9.78
N MET A 73 12.73 9.79 -9.15
CA MET A 73 13.28 9.70 -7.80
C MET A 73 13.85 8.31 -7.51
N PRO A 74 14.80 8.16 -6.57
CA PRO A 74 15.17 6.87 -6.03
C PRO A 74 13.97 6.19 -5.38
N LEU A 75 13.79 4.90 -5.65
CA LEU A 75 12.71 4.09 -5.08
C LEU A 75 13.30 3.07 -4.12
N VAL A 76 12.70 2.96 -2.94
CA VAL A 76 13.10 1.98 -1.93
C VAL A 76 11.90 1.08 -1.64
N PHE A 77 12.04 -0.18 -1.96
CA PHE A 77 11.07 -1.23 -1.63
C PHE A 77 11.65 -2.07 -0.49
N VAL A 78 10.83 -2.46 0.47
CA VAL A 78 11.34 -3.16 1.65
C VAL A 78 10.47 -4.33 2.04
N ASP A 79 11.10 -5.46 2.32
CA ASP A 79 10.53 -6.58 3.03
C ASP A 79 10.73 -6.34 4.53
N LEU A 80 9.80 -5.65 5.18
CA LEU A 80 9.87 -5.45 6.63
C LEU A 80 9.77 -6.78 7.39
N PRO A 81 10.24 -6.88 8.65
CA PRO A 81 10.10 -8.08 9.46
C PRO A 81 8.67 -8.65 9.43
N GLY A 82 8.55 -9.93 9.10
CA GLY A 82 7.28 -10.62 8.86
C GLY A 82 6.75 -10.59 7.42
N VAL A 83 7.46 -9.94 6.46
CA VAL A 83 7.08 -9.86 5.05
C VAL A 83 8.18 -10.46 4.16
N GLY A 84 7.80 -11.04 3.02
CA GLY A 84 8.71 -11.51 1.98
C GLY A 84 9.79 -12.45 2.48
N THR A 85 11.04 -12.05 2.36
CA THR A 85 12.23 -12.83 2.77
C THR A 85 12.75 -12.48 4.15
N ALA A 86 12.15 -11.51 4.86
CA ALA A 86 12.58 -11.07 6.18
C ALA A 86 12.36 -12.14 7.26
N ASP A 87 13.04 -11.98 8.40
CA ASP A 87 12.79 -12.78 9.60
C ASP A 87 11.34 -12.55 10.09
N ASP A 88 10.77 -13.56 10.76
CA ASP A 88 9.39 -13.50 11.24
C ASP A 88 9.23 -12.48 12.38
N LEU A 89 8.11 -11.77 12.38
CA LEU A 89 7.74 -10.82 13.42
C LEU A 89 6.46 -11.28 14.14
N PRO A 90 6.49 -11.57 15.44
CA PRO A 90 5.31 -11.95 16.21
C PRO A 90 4.16 -10.93 16.10
N ALA A 91 2.91 -11.39 16.15
CA ALA A 91 1.73 -10.53 16.01
C ALA A 91 1.64 -9.47 17.13
N GLU A 92 2.17 -9.76 18.30
CA GLU A 92 2.23 -8.90 19.49
C GLU A 92 3.14 -7.67 19.29
N GLN A 93 4.08 -7.78 18.35
CA GLN A 93 4.86 -6.63 17.88
C GLN A 93 3.98 -5.82 16.92
N GLY A 94 3.43 -4.71 17.44
CA GLY A 94 2.47 -3.87 16.70
C GLY A 94 3.07 -3.07 15.54
N PHE A 95 2.28 -2.14 15.02
CA PHE A 95 2.70 -1.29 13.91
C PHE A 95 3.81 -0.31 14.26
N ASP A 96 3.98 0.06 15.54
CA ASP A 96 5.09 0.91 15.98
C ASP A 96 6.44 0.23 15.77
N ALA A 97 6.53 -1.08 16.04
CA ALA A 97 7.71 -1.88 15.77
C ALA A 97 8.09 -1.89 14.27
N LEU A 98 7.08 -2.04 13.39
CA LEU A 98 7.29 -1.97 11.94
C LEU A 98 7.68 -0.57 11.47
N ALA A 99 7.12 0.48 12.08
CA ALA A 99 7.49 1.87 11.78
C ALA A 99 8.94 2.18 12.18
N GLU A 100 9.39 1.68 13.35
CA GLU A 100 10.80 1.78 13.74
C GLU A 100 11.71 1.06 12.74
N ALA A 101 11.38 -0.18 12.34
CA ALA A 101 12.14 -0.93 11.34
C ALA A 101 12.17 -0.22 9.97
N ALA A 102 11.07 0.41 9.55
CA ALA A 102 11.02 1.21 8.32
C ALA A 102 11.95 2.43 8.39
N LEU A 103 12.07 3.08 9.54
CA LEU A 103 12.97 4.22 9.72
C LEU A 103 14.46 3.82 9.73
N VAL A 104 14.81 2.60 10.14
CA VAL A 104 16.18 2.08 10.01
C VAL A 104 16.63 2.03 8.54
N VAL A 105 15.72 1.80 7.61
CA VAL A 105 16.01 1.84 6.16
C VAL A 105 16.62 3.18 5.76
N THR A 106 16.02 4.28 6.23
CA THR A 106 16.47 5.65 5.90
C THR A 106 17.85 5.94 6.48
N ASP A 107 18.10 5.50 7.71
CA ASP A 107 19.39 5.70 8.36
C ASP A 107 20.49 4.89 7.64
N ARG A 108 20.19 3.65 7.26
CA ARG A 108 21.12 2.75 6.58
C ARG A 108 21.49 3.23 5.16
N LEU A 109 20.54 3.82 4.45
CA LEU A 109 20.76 4.38 3.11
C LEU A 109 21.33 5.81 3.13
N GLY A 110 21.48 6.42 4.30
CA GLY A 110 22.03 7.77 4.46
C GLY A 110 21.12 8.89 3.93
N PHE A 111 19.81 8.66 3.87
CA PHE A 111 18.86 9.68 3.46
C PHE A 111 18.47 10.57 4.64
N ASP A 112 18.66 11.88 4.52
CA ASP A 112 18.23 12.85 5.54
C ASP A 112 16.72 12.90 5.65
N ARG A 113 16.03 12.92 4.51
CA ARG A 113 14.57 12.95 4.39
C ARG A 113 14.11 12.01 3.29
N ILE A 114 12.90 11.49 3.43
CA ILE A 114 12.25 10.60 2.46
C ILE A 114 10.79 10.97 2.27
N ASN A 115 10.25 10.64 1.12
CA ASN A 115 8.82 10.49 0.91
C ASN A 115 8.40 9.09 1.39
N LEU A 116 7.24 8.99 2.05
CA LEU A 116 6.67 7.70 2.44
C LEU A 116 5.40 7.42 1.64
N LEU A 117 5.29 6.22 1.10
CA LEU A 117 4.05 5.66 0.58
C LEU A 117 3.65 4.46 1.42
N GLY A 118 2.51 4.52 2.09
CA GLY A 118 1.89 3.37 2.75
C GLY A 118 0.63 2.94 2.02
N ALA A 119 0.60 1.70 1.54
CA ALA A 119 -0.56 1.12 0.86
C ALA A 119 -1.23 0.07 1.76
N SER A 120 -2.54 0.21 2.01
CA SER A 120 -3.34 -0.74 2.80
C SER A 120 -2.65 -1.09 4.13
N TYR A 121 -2.16 -2.31 4.34
CA TYR A 121 -1.40 -2.72 5.53
C TYR A 121 -0.16 -1.83 5.80
N GLY A 122 0.45 -1.26 4.77
CA GLY A 122 1.58 -0.32 4.90
C GLY A 122 1.17 1.08 5.39
N ALA A 123 -0.12 1.44 5.28
CA ALA A 123 -0.59 2.77 5.66
C ALA A 123 -0.42 3.07 7.17
N PRO A 124 -0.81 2.21 8.12
CA PRO A 124 -0.55 2.43 9.54
C PRO A 124 0.94 2.47 9.88
N ILE A 125 1.79 1.77 9.14
CA ILE A 125 3.26 1.80 9.32
C ILE A 125 3.79 3.18 8.91
N ALA A 126 3.41 3.66 7.72
CA ALA A 126 3.80 4.97 7.20
C ALA A 126 3.30 6.12 8.09
N TYR A 127 2.05 6.04 8.56
CA TYR A 127 1.47 7.03 9.47
C TYR A 127 2.28 7.13 10.77
N ARG A 128 2.56 6.00 11.43
CA ARG A 128 3.32 5.94 12.68
C ARG A 128 4.78 6.39 12.50
N ALA A 129 5.42 6.05 11.38
CA ALA A 129 6.75 6.53 11.05
C ALA A 129 6.77 8.06 10.89
N ALA A 130 5.79 8.64 10.18
CA ALA A 130 5.65 10.08 10.02
C ALA A 130 5.33 10.80 11.35
N LEU A 131 4.52 10.19 12.21
CA LEU A 131 4.20 10.71 13.53
C LEU A 131 5.43 10.72 14.45
N SER A 132 6.21 9.63 14.48
CA SER A 132 7.36 9.48 15.38
C SER A 132 8.59 10.29 14.95
N ARG A 133 8.81 10.47 13.65
CA ARG A 133 9.97 11.18 13.08
C ARG A 133 9.57 12.15 11.97
N PRO A 134 8.70 13.16 12.24
CA PRO A 134 8.18 14.07 11.20
C PRO A 134 9.28 14.81 10.44
N ALA A 135 10.40 15.15 11.09
CA ALA A 135 11.53 15.82 10.45
C ALA A 135 12.21 14.96 9.36
N ARG A 136 12.05 13.63 9.41
CA ARG A 136 12.63 12.68 8.44
C ARG A 136 11.70 12.43 7.25
N VAL A 137 10.44 12.87 7.32
CA VAL A 137 9.44 12.65 6.28
C VAL A 137 9.19 13.94 5.51
N ALA A 138 9.49 13.93 4.22
CA ALA A 138 9.24 15.06 3.34
C ALA A 138 7.76 15.18 3.00
N ARG A 139 7.16 14.08 2.53
CA ARG A 139 5.73 13.95 2.23
C ARG A 139 5.23 12.54 2.56
N LEU A 140 3.96 12.44 2.90
CA LEU A 140 3.29 11.19 3.23
C LEU A 140 2.19 10.89 2.22
N VAL A 141 2.18 9.71 1.63
CA VAL A 141 1.09 9.21 0.78
C VAL A 141 0.48 8.00 1.44
N LEU A 142 -0.84 8.01 1.65
CA LEU A 142 -1.60 6.90 2.20
C LEU A 142 -2.66 6.46 1.20
N ALA A 143 -2.55 5.24 0.71
CA ALA A 143 -3.46 4.66 -0.27
C ALA A 143 -4.25 3.51 0.36
N GLY A 144 -5.59 3.62 0.40
CA GLY A 144 -6.45 2.60 1.01
C GLY A 144 -6.20 2.45 2.52
N ALA A 145 -6.13 3.57 3.24
CA ALA A 145 -5.90 3.59 4.68
C ALA A 145 -7.20 3.42 5.46
N THR A 146 -7.16 2.72 6.57
CA THR A 146 -8.31 2.58 7.48
C THR A 146 -7.97 3.05 8.88
N HIS A 147 -8.91 3.75 9.51
CA HIS A 147 -8.81 4.14 10.91
C HIS A 147 -9.22 2.98 11.83
N ARG A 148 -10.23 2.22 11.43
CA ARG A 148 -10.75 1.05 12.15
C ARG A 148 -11.04 -0.07 11.18
N MET A 149 -10.79 -1.30 11.62
CA MET A 149 -11.17 -2.46 10.82
C MET A 149 -12.70 -2.61 10.77
N ASN A 150 -13.22 -2.76 9.56
CA ASN A 150 -14.63 -3.06 9.34
C ASN A 150 -14.98 -4.42 9.97
N PRO A 151 -15.99 -4.53 10.87
CA PRO A 151 -16.34 -5.79 11.53
C PRO A 151 -16.65 -6.96 10.58
N ARG A 152 -17.24 -6.66 9.41
CA ARG A 152 -17.48 -7.66 8.37
C ARG A 152 -16.16 -8.19 7.81
N LEU A 153 -15.25 -7.30 7.48
CA LEU A 153 -13.93 -7.66 6.98
C LEU A 153 -13.14 -8.46 8.01
N VAL A 154 -13.25 -8.11 9.29
CA VAL A 154 -12.65 -8.88 10.41
C VAL A 154 -13.10 -10.33 10.37
N SER A 155 -14.41 -10.58 10.35
CA SER A 155 -14.97 -11.94 10.34
C SER A 155 -14.56 -12.73 9.10
N ASP A 156 -14.65 -12.12 7.92
CA ASP A 156 -14.32 -12.77 6.65
C ASP A 156 -12.82 -13.09 6.57
N CYS A 157 -11.97 -12.19 7.02
CA CYS A 157 -10.53 -12.38 7.08
C CYS A 157 -10.15 -13.49 8.07
N GLU A 158 -10.70 -13.50 9.28
CA GLU A 158 -10.42 -14.56 10.27
C GLU A 158 -10.74 -15.93 9.71
N GLN A 159 -11.89 -16.10 9.04
CA GLN A 159 -12.30 -17.37 8.46
C GLN A 159 -11.35 -17.81 7.32
N VAL A 160 -11.05 -16.91 6.39
CA VAL A 160 -10.18 -17.21 5.24
C VAL A 160 -8.76 -17.54 5.70
N TRP A 161 -8.21 -16.77 6.61
CA TRP A 161 -6.81 -16.94 7.02
C TRP A 161 -6.62 -18.07 8.02
N SER A 162 -7.60 -18.36 8.88
CA SER A 162 -7.59 -19.57 9.73
C SER A 162 -7.69 -20.83 8.90
N ALA A 163 -8.59 -20.88 7.91
CA ALA A 163 -8.67 -21.98 6.97
C ALA A 163 -7.34 -22.19 6.23
N ARG A 164 -6.70 -21.08 5.80
CA ARG A 164 -5.44 -21.14 5.07
C ARG A 164 -4.25 -21.53 5.95
N ALA A 165 -4.22 -21.11 7.21
CA ALA A 165 -3.19 -21.53 8.17
C ALA A 165 -3.32 -23.04 8.46
N ALA A 166 -4.53 -23.54 8.62
CA ALA A 166 -4.79 -24.99 8.79
C ALA A 166 -4.30 -25.80 7.58
N LEU A 167 -4.39 -25.26 6.35
CA LEU A 167 -3.84 -25.86 5.14
C LEU A 167 -2.31 -25.90 5.13
N ALA A 168 -1.67 -24.91 5.74
CA ALA A 168 -0.21 -24.84 5.83
C ALA A 168 0.36 -25.89 6.80
N ASP A 169 -0.46 -26.36 7.74
CA ASP A 169 -0.10 -27.38 8.73
C ASP A 169 -0.40 -28.82 8.24
N ASP A 170 -1.11 -28.96 7.12
CA ASP A 170 -1.37 -30.24 6.47
C ASP A 170 -0.13 -30.69 5.70
N ILE A 171 0.77 -31.38 6.41
CA ILE A 171 2.08 -31.84 5.92
C ILE A 171 1.94 -32.91 4.81
N ASP A 172 0.79 -33.58 4.70
CA ASP A 172 0.57 -34.68 3.78
C ASP A 172 0.11 -34.28 2.37
N GLY A 173 -0.06 -32.96 2.10
CA GLY A 173 -0.39 -32.46 0.76
C GLY A 173 -1.72 -32.95 0.19
N THR A 174 -2.67 -33.33 1.05
CA THR A 174 -3.96 -33.94 0.66
C THR A 174 -5.00 -32.94 0.17
N LEU A 175 -4.68 -31.64 0.14
CA LEU A 175 -5.62 -30.67 -0.42
C LEU A 175 -5.74 -30.86 -1.93
N SER A 176 -6.95 -31.17 -2.32
CA SER A 176 -7.33 -31.16 -3.72
C SER A 176 -7.11 -29.72 -4.30
N ASP A 177 -6.69 -29.64 -5.55
CA ASP A 177 -6.63 -28.37 -6.30
C ASP A 177 -7.91 -27.55 -6.15
N SER A 178 -9.07 -28.20 -6.01
CA SER A 178 -10.37 -27.56 -5.80
C SER A 178 -10.47 -26.78 -4.47
N GLY A 179 -9.95 -27.30 -3.36
CA GLY A 179 -9.98 -26.62 -2.05
C GLY A 179 -9.08 -25.38 -2.03
N THR A 180 -7.92 -25.47 -2.66
CA THR A 180 -7.00 -24.31 -2.81
C THR A 180 -7.65 -23.21 -3.64
N HIS A 181 -8.33 -23.54 -4.72
CA HIS A 181 -9.03 -22.57 -5.58
C HIS A 181 -10.23 -21.92 -4.88
N GLU A 182 -10.98 -22.66 -4.08
CA GLU A 182 -12.11 -22.14 -3.31
C GLU A 182 -11.63 -21.08 -2.28
N ILE A 183 -10.58 -21.40 -1.52
CA ILE A 183 -10.01 -20.48 -0.54
C ILE A 183 -9.43 -19.25 -1.24
N ALA A 184 -8.75 -19.42 -2.38
CA ALA A 184 -8.27 -18.29 -3.18
C ALA A 184 -9.43 -17.39 -3.64
N GLY A 185 -10.55 -17.97 -4.07
CA GLY A 185 -11.75 -17.22 -4.44
C GLY A 185 -12.32 -16.40 -3.27
N ARG A 186 -12.40 -17.02 -2.08
CA ARG A 186 -12.85 -16.34 -0.86
C ARG A 186 -11.89 -15.19 -0.47
N ALA A 187 -10.57 -15.42 -0.55
CA ALA A 187 -9.57 -14.39 -0.28
C ALA A 187 -9.69 -13.18 -1.25
N VAL A 188 -9.97 -13.43 -2.52
CA VAL A 188 -10.25 -12.36 -3.50
C VAL A 188 -11.50 -11.57 -3.11
N ALA A 189 -12.56 -12.26 -2.68
CA ALA A 189 -13.81 -11.61 -2.28
C ALA A 189 -13.67 -10.73 -1.02
N THR A 190 -12.63 -10.92 -0.19
CA THR A 190 -12.34 -10.02 0.93
C THR A 190 -11.63 -8.73 0.52
N LEU A 191 -11.08 -8.68 -0.69
CA LEU A 191 -10.26 -7.57 -1.18
C LEU A 191 -10.93 -6.76 -2.29
N LEU A 192 -12.02 -7.27 -2.88
CA LEU A 192 -12.71 -6.64 -4.00
C LEU A 192 -14.20 -6.47 -3.72
N ASN A 193 -14.72 -5.29 -4.04
CA ASN A 193 -16.15 -5.01 -3.98
C ASN A 193 -16.90 -5.75 -5.11
N THR A 194 -17.37 -6.94 -4.80
CA THR A 194 -18.08 -7.79 -5.77
C THR A 194 -19.41 -7.19 -6.22
N ALA A 195 -20.05 -6.35 -5.39
CA ALA A 195 -21.31 -5.71 -5.69
C ALA A 195 -21.20 -4.55 -6.71
N ARG A 196 -20.00 -3.96 -6.83
CA ARG A 196 -19.69 -2.85 -7.75
C ARG A 196 -18.78 -3.24 -8.91
N ARG A 197 -18.58 -4.53 -9.13
CA ARG A 197 -17.64 -5.06 -10.12
C ARG A 197 -17.77 -4.44 -11.52
N ASP A 198 -19.00 -4.16 -11.96
CA ASP A 198 -19.25 -3.59 -13.28
C ASP A 198 -18.90 -2.10 -13.38
N GLN A 199 -18.67 -1.44 -12.26
CA GLN A 199 -18.28 -0.03 -12.14
C GLN A 199 -16.77 0.15 -11.93
N VAL A 200 -16.04 -0.92 -11.69
CA VAL A 200 -14.60 -0.90 -11.40
C VAL A 200 -13.81 -1.25 -12.67
N SER A 201 -12.86 -0.40 -13.00
CA SER A 201 -11.94 -0.63 -14.13
C SER A 201 -11.16 -1.93 -13.93
N GLN A 202 -11.10 -2.75 -14.98
CA GLN A 202 -10.32 -3.99 -14.99
C GLN A 202 -10.66 -5.02 -13.89
N ALA A 203 -11.78 -4.88 -13.17
CA ALA A 203 -12.15 -5.74 -12.02
C ALA A 203 -11.96 -7.24 -12.30
N ALA A 204 -12.40 -7.72 -13.49
CA ALA A 204 -12.26 -9.13 -13.86
C ALA A 204 -10.80 -9.56 -14.05
N THR A 205 -9.94 -8.67 -14.54
CA THR A 205 -8.50 -8.94 -14.74
C THR A 205 -7.77 -8.97 -13.41
N VAL A 206 -8.06 -8.01 -12.55
CA VAL A 206 -7.50 -7.93 -11.20
C VAL A 206 -7.94 -9.13 -10.36
N ALA A 207 -9.22 -9.50 -10.40
CA ALA A 207 -9.72 -10.68 -9.69
C ALA A 207 -9.00 -11.97 -10.13
N ARG A 208 -8.78 -12.18 -11.44
CA ARG A 208 -8.03 -13.33 -11.96
C ARG A 208 -6.56 -13.30 -11.55
N LEU A 209 -5.94 -12.11 -11.51
CA LEU A 209 -4.55 -11.95 -11.07
C LEU A 209 -4.40 -12.35 -9.60
N LEU A 210 -5.22 -11.77 -8.72
CA LEU A 210 -5.24 -12.05 -7.29
C LEU A 210 -5.56 -13.51 -7.00
N HIS A 211 -6.55 -14.08 -7.70
CA HIS A 211 -6.89 -15.49 -7.54
C HIS A 211 -5.70 -16.40 -7.85
N ARG A 212 -4.97 -16.17 -8.95
CA ARG A 212 -3.77 -16.94 -9.29
C ARG A 212 -2.66 -16.77 -8.26
N GLN A 213 -2.49 -15.55 -7.74
CA GLN A 213 -1.51 -15.25 -6.68
C GLN A 213 -1.86 -16.02 -5.40
N PHE A 214 -3.11 -15.97 -4.95
CA PHE A 214 -3.57 -16.68 -3.76
C PHE A 214 -3.54 -18.18 -3.91
N ALA A 215 -3.87 -18.74 -5.06
CA ALA A 215 -3.80 -20.18 -5.31
C ALA A 215 -2.36 -20.72 -5.26
N ARG A 216 -1.35 -19.87 -5.50
CA ARG A 216 0.08 -20.26 -5.52
C ARG A 216 0.85 -19.87 -4.27
N ILE A 217 0.20 -19.29 -3.26
CA ILE A 217 0.90 -18.86 -2.06
C ILE A 217 1.48 -20.06 -1.31
N THR A 218 2.74 -19.95 -0.92
CA THR A 218 3.40 -21.03 -0.18
C THR A 218 2.87 -21.12 1.26
N PRO A 219 2.97 -22.29 1.92
CA PRO A 219 2.60 -22.45 3.32
C PRO A 219 3.28 -21.43 4.25
N ALA A 220 4.56 -21.13 4.03
CA ALA A 220 5.29 -20.13 4.79
C ALA A 220 4.70 -18.72 4.62
N ALA A 221 4.41 -18.31 3.37
CA ALA A 221 3.79 -17.05 3.09
C ALA A 221 2.36 -16.95 3.66
N ALA A 222 1.58 -18.04 3.62
CA ALA A 222 0.25 -18.11 4.22
C ALA A 222 0.29 -17.89 5.75
N ARG A 223 1.26 -18.52 6.45
CA ARG A 223 1.46 -18.29 7.91
C ARG A 223 1.81 -16.85 8.22
N ARG A 224 2.74 -16.23 7.49
CA ARG A 224 3.09 -14.80 7.64
C ARG A 224 1.89 -13.89 7.43
N HIS A 225 1.07 -14.21 6.45
CA HIS A 225 -0.20 -13.53 6.21
C HIS A 225 -1.15 -13.57 7.39
N ALA A 226 -1.34 -14.76 7.98
CA ALA A 226 -2.17 -14.92 9.17
C ALA A 226 -1.63 -14.07 10.34
N VAL A 227 -0.31 -13.92 10.48
CA VAL A 227 0.30 -13.04 11.49
C VAL A 227 0.02 -11.57 11.18
N CYS A 228 0.17 -11.12 9.93
CA CYS A 228 -0.17 -9.76 9.52
C CYS A 228 -1.64 -9.42 9.80
N HIS A 229 -2.55 -10.34 9.50
CA HIS A 229 -3.96 -10.21 9.81
C HIS A 229 -4.24 -10.10 11.30
N ARG A 230 -3.67 -10.99 12.12
CA ARG A 230 -3.81 -10.90 13.58
C ARG A 230 -3.34 -9.56 14.12
N ARG A 231 -2.25 -9.00 13.56
CA ARG A 231 -1.76 -7.66 13.94
C ARG A 231 -2.76 -6.56 13.61
N LEU A 232 -3.41 -6.62 12.44
CA LEU A 232 -4.48 -5.69 12.07
C LEU A 232 -5.68 -5.76 13.02
N LEU A 233 -5.99 -6.95 13.54
CA LEU A 233 -7.13 -7.19 14.42
C LEU A 233 -6.83 -6.91 15.90
N ALA A 234 -5.56 -6.95 16.29
CA ALA A 234 -5.15 -6.83 17.69
C ALA A 234 -5.19 -5.39 18.21
N SER A 235 -5.18 -4.37 17.34
CA SER A 235 -5.15 -2.96 17.74
C SER A 235 -5.73 -2.08 16.64
N ASP A 236 -6.18 -0.89 17.01
CA ASP A 236 -6.55 0.12 16.01
C ASP A 236 -5.37 0.38 15.07
N PRO A 237 -5.59 0.29 13.74
CA PRO A 237 -4.51 0.49 12.78
C PRO A 237 -3.81 1.83 12.93
N LEU A 238 -4.56 2.90 13.19
CA LEU A 238 -4.01 4.23 13.42
C LEU A 238 -4.12 4.64 14.89
N PRO A 239 -3.09 5.34 15.41
CA PRO A 239 -3.13 5.93 16.75
C PRO A 239 -4.08 7.13 16.79
N ALA A 240 -4.47 7.56 17.99
CA ALA A 240 -5.33 8.72 18.18
C ALA A 240 -4.61 10.06 17.91
N GLU A 241 -3.29 10.05 17.91
CA GLU A 241 -2.45 11.23 17.74
C GLU A 241 -2.50 11.74 16.30
N ARG A 242 -2.54 13.07 16.16
CA ARG A 242 -2.55 13.75 14.87
C ARG A 242 -1.13 13.97 14.34
N ILE A 243 -1.02 14.00 13.01
CA ILE A 243 0.20 14.48 12.33
C ILE A 243 0.02 15.98 12.00
N ASP A 244 0.83 16.84 12.60
CA ASP A 244 0.76 18.30 12.39
C ASP A 244 1.86 18.85 11.49
N ALA A 245 2.96 18.13 11.26
CA ALA A 245 4.18 18.66 10.64
C ALA A 245 4.52 18.01 9.29
N VAL A 246 3.65 17.17 8.72
CA VAL A 246 3.91 16.49 7.44
C VAL A 246 2.72 16.67 6.51
N ARG A 247 2.99 17.14 5.29
CA ARG A 247 1.96 17.19 4.23
C ARG A 247 1.62 15.77 3.78
N ALA A 248 0.32 15.50 3.63
CA ALA A 248 -0.13 14.19 3.23
C ALA A 248 -1.14 14.21 2.08
N LEU A 249 -1.05 13.20 1.23
CA LEU A 249 -2.08 12.78 0.29
C LEU A 249 -2.72 11.50 0.82
N VAL A 250 -4.03 11.50 0.98
CA VAL A 250 -4.80 10.30 1.34
C VAL A 250 -5.79 10.02 0.22
N PHE A 251 -5.82 8.80 -0.29
CA PHE A 251 -6.75 8.44 -1.35
C PHE A 251 -7.10 6.96 -1.35
N THR A 252 -8.23 6.63 -1.97
CA THR A 252 -8.64 5.26 -2.27
C THR A 252 -9.55 5.24 -3.50
N GLY A 253 -10.01 4.07 -3.92
CA GLY A 253 -11.02 3.95 -4.96
C GLY A 253 -12.40 4.41 -4.47
N GLU A 254 -13.22 4.96 -5.35
CA GLU A 254 -14.58 5.42 -4.99
C GLU A 254 -15.52 4.28 -4.59
N HIS A 255 -15.17 3.04 -4.96
CA HIS A 255 -15.93 1.83 -4.66
C HIS A 255 -15.26 0.93 -3.61
N ASP A 256 -14.19 1.43 -2.94
CA ASP A 256 -13.48 0.67 -1.91
C ASP A 256 -14.40 0.36 -0.72
N ASP A 257 -14.68 -0.92 -0.48
CA ASP A 257 -15.43 -1.41 0.67
C ASP A 257 -14.56 -2.12 1.72
N VAL A 258 -13.25 -2.24 1.46
CA VAL A 258 -12.23 -2.72 2.40
C VAL A 258 -11.79 -1.58 3.33
N SER A 259 -11.29 -0.49 2.74
CA SER A 259 -10.93 0.76 3.40
C SER A 259 -11.80 1.87 2.82
N THR A 260 -12.99 2.03 3.37
CA THR A 260 -14.04 2.84 2.76
C THR A 260 -13.62 4.30 2.54
N PRO A 261 -14.23 5.01 1.57
CA PRO A 261 -14.02 6.45 1.38
C PRO A 261 -14.14 7.27 2.67
N ASP A 262 -15.12 6.95 3.52
CA ASP A 262 -15.33 7.67 4.78
C ASP A 262 -14.22 7.42 5.81
N GLU A 263 -13.70 6.19 5.87
CA GLU A 263 -12.56 5.88 6.72
C GLU A 263 -11.29 6.58 6.24
N ASN A 264 -11.01 6.59 4.94
CA ASN A 264 -9.88 7.33 4.38
C ASN A 264 -10.02 8.85 4.63
N ARG A 265 -11.23 9.40 4.53
CA ARG A 265 -11.50 10.81 4.87
C ARG A 265 -11.25 11.08 6.37
N ALA A 266 -11.60 10.14 7.25
CA ALA A 266 -11.32 10.24 8.68
C ALA A 266 -9.81 10.21 8.97
N VAL A 267 -9.06 9.35 8.26
CA VAL A 267 -7.58 9.33 8.31
C VAL A 267 -7.00 10.68 7.87
N ALA A 268 -7.48 11.22 6.77
CA ALA A 268 -7.03 12.53 6.29
C ALA A 268 -7.36 13.64 7.30
N ALA A 269 -8.49 13.58 7.99
CA ALA A 269 -8.85 14.55 9.03
C ALA A 269 -7.91 14.51 10.25
N ALA A 270 -7.21 13.40 10.48
CA ALA A 270 -6.20 13.28 11.52
C ALA A 270 -4.81 13.85 11.11
N ILE A 271 -4.68 14.45 9.93
CA ILE A 271 -3.43 15.04 9.43
C ILE A 271 -3.70 16.50 9.07
N ALA A 272 -2.98 17.43 9.71
CA ALA A 272 -3.26 18.87 9.59
C ALA A 272 -3.19 19.40 8.15
N GLU A 273 -2.15 19.01 7.42
CA GLU A 273 -1.93 19.40 6.03
C GLU A 273 -2.22 18.23 5.09
N SER A 274 -3.47 17.77 5.06
CA SER A 274 -3.90 16.67 4.21
C SER A 274 -4.68 17.13 2.98
N THR A 275 -4.50 16.42 1.88
CA THR A 275 -5.38 16.41 0.71
C THR A 275 -6.01 15.03 0.61
N PHE A 276 -7.33 14.96 0.51
CA PHE A 276 -8.07 13.73 0.30
C PHE A 276 -8.81 13.78 -1.04
N LEU A 277 -8.81 12.66 -1.76
CA LEU A 277 -9.58 12.47 -2.98
C LEU A 277 -9.87 10.98 -3.22
N LEU A 278 -10.81 10.70 -4.12
CA LEU A 278 -11.13 9.36 -4.56
C LEU A 278 -10.72 9.18 -6.02
N VAL A 279 -10.19 8.01 -6.33
CA VAL A 279 -9.94 7.59 -7.71
C VAL A 279 -11.23 6.98 -8.28
N ARG A 280 -11.72 7.53 -9.40
CA ARG A 280 -12.96 7.09 -10.03
C ARG A 280 -12.81 5.71 -10.65
N ASP A 281 -13.91 4.98 -10.74
CA ASP A 281 -13.99 3.64 -11.33
C ASP A 281 -12.95 2.67 -10.73
N ALA A 282 -12.61 2.83 -9.46
CA ALA A 282 -11.63 2.00 -8.75
C ALA A 282 -12.17 1.51 -7.40
N ASP A 283 -11.67 0.36 -6.99
CA ASP A 283 -11.92 -0.30 -5.72
C ASP A 283 -10.64 -0.22 -4.84
N HIS A 284 -10.45 -1.14 -3.92
CA HIS A 284 -9.28 -1.18 -3.03
C HIS A 284 -7.93 -1.34 -3.76
N MET A 285 -7.92 -2.05 -4.89
CA MET A 285 -6.71 -2.35 -5.65
C MET A 285 -6.37 -1.30 -6.71
N VAL A 286 -6.49 0.00 -6.37
CA VAL A 286 -6.26 1.12 -7.30
C VAL A 286 -4.97 0.97 -8.11
N HIS A 287 -3.88 0.51 -7.49
CA HIS A 287 -2.57 0.30 -8.14
C HIS A 287 -2.57 -0.79 -9.23
N LEU A 288 -3.59 -1.65 -9.26
CA LEU A 288 -3.79 -2.67 -10.30
C LEU A 288 -4.88 -2.28 -11.29
N GLU A 289 -5.91 -1.57 -10.83
CA GLU A 289 -7.09 -1.19 -11.58
C GLU A 289 -6.86 0.06 -12.42
N ARG A 290 -6.14 1.02 -11.86
CA ARG A 290 -5.86 2.35 -12.41
C ARG A 290 -4.37 2.70 -12.22
N GLU A 291 -3.48 1.84 -12.71
CA GLU A 291 -2.04 1.92 -12.41
C GLU A 291 -1.37 3.22 -12.85
N ALA A 292 -1.80 3.75 -14.01
CA ALA A 292 -1.22 4.97 -14.56
C ALA A 292 -1.65 6.18 -13.73
N GLU A 293 -2.91 6.23 -13.37
CA GLU A 293 -3.51 7.28 -12.54
C GLU A 293 -2.96 7.23 -11.12
N TYR A 294 -2.75 6.02 -10.57
CA TYR A 294 -2.11 5.83 -9.27
C TYR A 294 -0.70 6.43 -9.24
N ALA A 295 0.11 6.17 -10.26
CA ALA A 295 1.46 6.71 -10.36
C ALA A 295 1.47 8.23 -10.63
N ASP A 296 0.57 8.73 -11.50
CA ASP A 296 0.45 10.17 -11.80
C ASP A 296 0.06 10.96 -10.55
N LEU A 297 -0.89 10.45 -9.79
CA LEU A 297 -1.34 11.09 -8.55
C LEU A 297 -0.21 11.21 -7.51
N ILE A 298 0.54 10.12 -7.33
CA ILE A 298 1.70 10.12 -6.43
C ILE A 298 2.75 11.11 -6.91
N LEU A 299 3.14 11.05 -8.19
CA LEU A 299 4.17 11.94 -8.73
C LEU A 299 3.77 13.41 -8.61
N ARG A 300 2.52 13.76 -8.98
CA ARG A 300 2.01 15.13 -8.83
C ARG A 300 2.14 15.64 -7.41
N PHE A 301 1.69 14.84 -6.44
CA PHE A 301 1.77 15.23 -5.04
C PHE A 301 3.22 15.39 -4.56
N LEU A 302 4.12 14.49 -4.95
CA LEU A 302 5.52 14.51 -4.55
C LEU A 302 6.33 15.64 -5.23
N THR A 303 5.83 16.20 -6.33
CA THR A 303 6.50 17.27 -7.10
C THR A 303 5.72 18.60 -7.12
N ASP A 304 4.72 18.76 -6.22
CA ASP A 304 3.88 19.96 -6.09
C ASP A 304 3.11 20.35 -7.38
N LEU A 305 2.80 19.38 -8.24
CA LEU A 305 1.93 19.60 -9.38
C LEU A 305 0.45 19.65 -8.94
N PRO A 306 -0.42 20.39 -9.65
CA PRO A 306 -1.83 20.49 -9.30
C PRO A 306 -2.54 19.13 -9.24
N LEU A 307 -3.39 18.97 -8.23
CA LEU A 307 -4.28 17.80 -8.06
C LEU A 307 -5.73 18.15 -8.41
N ASP A 308 -6.01 19.41 -8.73
CA ASP A 308 -7.33 19.89 -9.11
C ASP A 308 -7.64 19.48 -10.56
N ASP A 309 -8.92 19.31 -10.85
CA ASP A 309 -9.47 19.04 -12.18
C ASP A 309 -8.89 17.79 -12.90
N LEU A 310 -8.40 16.82 -12.14
CA LEU A 310 -7.99 15.54 -12.70
C LEU A 310 -9.24 14.71 -13.08
N PRO A 311 -9.40 14.27 -14.34
CA PRO A 311 -10.65 13.64 -14.79
C PRO A 311 -10.89 12.27 -14.17
N TYR A 312 -9.85 11.66 -13.60
CA TYR A 312 -9.89 10.35 -12.95
C TYR A 312 -10.03 10.42 -11.41
N THR A 313 -10.18 11.61 -10.83
CA THR A 313 -10.41 11.78 -9.39
C THR A 313 -11.66 12.59 -9.08
N THR A 314 -12.10 12.56 -7.84
CA THR A 314 -13.00 13.57 -7.28
C THR A 314 -12.23 14.88 -7.07
N ALA A 315 -12.96 15.98 -6.84
CA ALA A 315 -12.33 17.22 -6.40
C ALA A 315 -11.58 16.98 -5.06
N PRO A 316 -10.37 17.57 -4.89
CA PRO A 316 -9.62 17.44 -3.65
C PRO A 316 -10.35 18.07 -2.46
N GLU A 317 -10.40 17.34 -1.34
CA GLU A 317 -10.89 17.81 -0.05
C GLU A 317 -9.69 18.10 0.88
N ARG A 318 -9.86 18.98 1.86
CA ARG A 318 -8.85 19.31 2.89
C ARG A 318 -9.41 19.10 4.30
N PRO A 319 -9.69 17.84 4.70
CA PRO A 319 -10.41 17.57 5.94
C PRO A 319 -9.58 17.86 7.20
N GLY A 320 -8.25 17.91 7.10
CA GLY A 320 -7.34 18.21 8.21
C GLY A 320 -7.20 19.70 8.54
N ALA A 321 -7.61 20.58 7.64
CA ALA A 321 -7.51 22.03 7.87
C ALA A 321 -8.36 22.43 9.10
N ARG A 322 -7.74 23.10 10.08
CA ARG A 322 -8.50 23.69 11.21
C ARG A 322 -9.41 24.78 10.64
N ARG A 323 -10.70 24.69 10.94
CA ARG A 323 -11.66 25.76 10.68
C ARG A 323 -11.42 26.94 11.60
#